data_149096da30a411ce8a07c1aa72da64fe
#
_entry.id   149096da30a411ce8a07c1aa72da64fe
#
_cell.length_a   1.000
_cell.length_b   1.000
_cell.length_c   1.000
_cell.angle_alpha   90.00
_cell.angle_beta   90.00
_cell.angle_gamma   90.00
#
_symmetry.space_group_name_H-M   'P 1'
#
loop_
_entity.id
_entity.type
_entity.pdbx_description
1 polymer ?
#
loop_
_entity_poly.entity_id
_entity_poly.type
_entity_poly.pdbx_seq_one_letter_code
_entity_poly.pdbx_strand_id
1 'polypeptide(L)'
;MRVTGAGNPLVPVEDTITGKLPQRKIVVGAANGYSSYGNQIGLATGHVHEIYHPGYVAKRMEIGAVMGAAPRRAVIRENSDPGDIIILLGGRTGRDGIGGATGSSKVHTEASIEVCGAEVQKGNAPTERKIQRMFRREEVSYIIKKCNDFGAGGVSVAIGELADGLRVDLDKVPKKYAGLDGTEIAISESQERMAVVVDPKDVDEFMKYASEENLEATKVAVVTKDPRLVLSWRGKEIVNLSRAFLDTNGAHQETTVAVDIPNRKDSILVREDVK
;
A
#
# COMPACT_ATOMS: atom_id res chain seq x y z
N MET A 1 -4.77 -16.18 -2.81
CA MET A 1 -4.63 -17.11 -1.68
C MET A 1 -4.89 -16.34 -0.38
N ARG A 2 -5.58 -16.96 0.55
CA ARG A 2 -5.84 -16.41 1.88
C ARG A 2 -5.58 -17.48 2.93
N VAL A 3 -4.77 -17.15 3.94
CA VAL A 3 -4.53 -17.98 5.12
C VAL A 3 -4.89 -17.16 6.36
N THR A 4 -5.68 -17.74 7.25
CA THR A 4 -6.23 -17.01 8.39
C THR A 4 -6.02 -17.75 9.70
N GLY A 5 -5.56 -17.05 10.74
CA GLY A 5 -5.65 -17.45 12.14
C GLY A 5 -6.82 -16.73 12.81
N ALA A 6 -7.77 -17.47 13.36
CA ALA A 6 -8.99 -16.92 13.97
C ALA A 6 -9.40 -17.68 15.22
N GLY A 7 -10.25 -17.07 16.06
CA GLY A 7 -10.99 -17.79 17.10
C GLY A 7 -12.04 -18.70 16.49
N ASN A 8 -12.40 -19.76 17.21
CA ASN A 8 -13.38 -20.75 16.74
C ASN A 8 -14.76 -20.10 16.51
N PRO A 9 -15.30 -20.11 15.29
CA PRO A 9 -16.60 -19.50 14.98
C PRO A 9 -17.81 -20.25 15.57
N LEU A 10 -17.59 -21.44 16.11
CA LEU A 10 -18.64 -22.26 16.76
C LEU A 10 -18.79 -21.96 18.26
N VAL A 11 -17.95 -21.10 18.83
CA VAL A 11 -18.09 -20.65 20.22
C VAL A 11 -19.44 -19.91 20.35
N PRO A 12 -20.27 -20.24 21.35
CA PRO A 12 -21.52 -19.56 21.64
C PRO A 12 -21.32 -18.06 21.86
N VAL A 13 -22.32 -17.25 21.51
CA VAL A 13 -22.22 -15.78 21.65
C VAL A 13 -22.05 -15.35 23.11
N GLU A 14 -22.71 -16.07 24.01
CA GLU A 14 -22.64 -15.88 25.47
C GLU A 14 -21.24 -16.10 26.04
N ASP A 15 -20.41 -16.92 25.40
CA ASP A 15 -19.02 -17.18 25.77
C ASP A 15 -18.03 -16.16 25.17
N THR A 16 -18.55 -15.14 24.48
CA THR A 16 -17.71 -14.09 23.92
C THR A 16 -17.01 -13.28 25.03
N ILE A 17 -15.70 -13.07 24.90
CA ILE A 17 -14.96 -12.23 25.84
C ILE A 17 -15.57 -10.82 25.86
N THR A 18 -15.82 -10.30 27.04
CA THR A 18 -16.38 -8.96 27.26
C THR A 18 -15.64 -7.89 26.44
N GLY A 19 -16.38 -7.06 25.71
CA GLY A 19 -15.84 -6.02 24.85
C GLY A 19 -15.25 -6.52 23.53
N LYS A 20 -15.44 -7.79 23.18
CA LYS A 20 -15.04 -8.36 21.88
C LYS A 20 -16.25 -8.74 21.03
N LEU A 21 -16.06 -8.77 19.72
CA LEU A 21 -17.08 -9.27 18.81
C LEU A 21 -17.13 -10.81 18.83
N PRO A 22 -18.30 -11.43 18.67
CA PRO A 22 -18.43 -12.87 18.50
C PRO A 22 -17.58 -13.39 17.33
N GLN A 23 -16.88 -14.50 17.54
CA GLN A 23 -15.94 -15.05 16.54
C GLN A 23 -16.63 -15.39 15.22
N ARG A 24 -17.84 -15.90 15.26
CA ARG A 24 -18.63 -16.17 14.06
C ARG A 24 -18.86 -14.91 13.23
N LYS A 25 -19.18 -13.77 13.87
CA LYS A 25 -19.40 -12.50 13.18
C LYS A 25 -18.13 -12.02 12.47
N ILE A 26 -16.97 -12.15 13.14
CA ILE A 26 -15.66 -11.77 12.59
C ILE A 26 -15.30 -12.66 11.40
N VAL A 27 -15.38 -13.98 11.54
CA VAL A 27 -15.01 -14.95 10.50
C VAL A 27 -15.89 -14.78 9.26
N VAL A 28 -17.20 -14.71 9.42
CA VAL A 28 -18.17 -14.55 8.31
C VAL A 28 -17.98 -13.18 7.64
N GLY A 29 -17.81 -12.10 8.43
CA GLY A 29 -17.60 -10.76 7.91
C GLY A 29 -16.30 -10.65 7.08
N ALA A 30 -15.21 -11.23 7.57
CA ALA A 30 -13.94 -11.24 6.85
C ALA A 30 -14.00 -12.08 5.56
N ALA A 31 -14.64 -13.25 5.60
CA ALA A 31 -14.84 -14.08 4.41
C ALA A 31 -15.67 -13.35 3.34
N ASN A 32 -16.74 -12.69 3.73
CA ASN A 32 -17.58 -11.90 2.83
C ASN A 32 -16.82 -10.73 2.22
N GLY A 33 -16.06 -9.98 3.02
CA GLY A 33 -15.24 -8.86 2.55
C GLY A 33 -14.22 -9.30 1.53
N TYR A 34 -13.47 -10.35 1.82
CA TYR A 34 -12.45 -10.90 0.93
C TYR A 34 -13.03 -11.39 -0.39
N SER A 35 -14.14 -12.16 -0.32
CA SER A 35 -14.85 -12.66 -1.50
C SER A 35 -15.43 -11.53 -2.34
N SER A 36 -16.06 -10.53 -1.71
CA SER A 36 -16.63 -9.38 -2.41
C SER A 36 -15.57 -8.59 -3.17
N TYR A 37 -14.44 -8.30 -2.52
CA TYR A 37 -13.34 -7.57 -3.16
C TYR A 37 -12.76 -8.36 -4.33
N GLY A 38 -12.42 -9.64 -4.13
CA GLY A 38 -11.89 -10.51 -5.17
C GLY A 38 -12.81 -10.62 -6.40
N ASN A 39 -14.10 -10.77 -6.18
CA ASN A 39 -15.08 -10.82 -7.28
C ASN A 39 -15.14 -9.51 -8.08
N GLN A 40 -15.11 -8.36 -7.40
CA GLN A 40 -15.17 -7.06 -8.06
C GLN A 40 -13.91 -6.74 -8.86
N ILE A 41 -12.74 -7.10 -8.38
CA ILE A 41 -11.48 -6.94 -9.13
C ILE A 41 -11.27 -8.03 -10.19
N GLY A 42 -12.09 -9.08 -10.19
CA GLY A 42 -12.03 -10.18 -11.14
C GLY A 42 -10.87 -11.14 -10.90
N LEU A 43 -10.48 -11.37 -9.64
CA LEU A 43 -9.48 -12.33 -9.23
C LEU A 43 -10.12 -13.52 -8.51
N ALA A 44 -9.80 -14.74 -8.97
CA ALA A 44 -10.24 -15.95 -8.29
C ALA A 44 -9.44 -16.18 -6.99
N THR A 45 -10.12 -16.57 -5.92
CA THR A 45 -9.47 -17.04 -4.71
C THR A 45 -9.18 -18.54 -4.84
N GLY A 46 -7.99 -18.89 -5.31
CA GLY A 46 -7.60 -20.27 -5.62
C GLY A 46 -7.31 -21.15 -4.39
N HIS A 47 -7.07 -20.54 -3.24
CA HIS A 47 -6.79 -21.26 -2.00
C HIS A 47 -7.22 -20.47 -0.78
N VAL A 48 -7.96 -21.11 0.11
CA VAL A 48 -8.34 -20.58 1.44
C VAL A 48 -8.01 -21.63 2.49
N HIS A 49 -7.28 -21.21 3.52
CA HIS A 49 -6.99 -22.05 4.68
C HIS A 49 -7.24 -21.25 5.96
N GLU A 50 -8.02 -21.80 6.87
CA GLU A 50 -8.32 -21.19 8.16
C GLU A 50 -7.90 -22.10 9.30
N ILE A 51 -7.16 -21.54 10.27
CA ILE A 51 -6.73 -22.21 11.49
C ILE A 51 -7.44 -21.55 12.66
N TYR A 52 -8.10 -22.35 13.49
CA TYR A 52 -8.82 -21.85 14.66
C TYR A 52 -8.05 -22.19 15.93
N HIS A 53 -7.79 -21.16 16.73
CA HIS A 53 -7.08 -21.31 18.01
C HIS A 53 -7.53 -20.23 19.00
N PRO A 54 -7.69 -20.53 20.30
CA PRO A 54 -8.10 -19.55 21.30
C PRO A 54 -7.23 -18.30 21.38
N GLY A 55 -5.93 -18.42 21.06
CA GLY A 55 -5.00 -17.28 21.01
C GLY A 55 -5.34 -16.20 19.97
N TYR A 56 -6.21 -16.50 19.00
CA TYR A 56 -6.66 -15.54 17.99
C TYR A 56 -7.99 -14.84 18.32
N VAL A 57 -8.57 -15.10 19.47
CA VAL A 57 -9.84 -14.47 19.87
C VAL A 57 -9.72 -12.95 20.01
N ALA A 58 -8.59 -12.47 20.52
CA ALA A 58 -8.33 -11.03 20.69
C ALA A 58 -7.80 -10.36 19.42
N LYS A 59 -7.06 -11.11 18.61
CA LYS A 59 -6.45 -10.60 17.36
C LYS A 59 -6.49 -11.67 16.28
N ARG A 60 -7.30 -11.43 15.27
CA ARG A 60 -7.30 -12.19 14.05
C ARG A 60 -6.02 -11.89 13.24
N MET A 61 -5.48 -12.90 12.60
CA MET A 61 -4.37 -12.75 11.65
C MET A 61 -4.82 -13.18 10.26
N GLU A 62 -4.51 -12.38 9.26
CA GLU A 62 -4.74 -12.74 7.86
C GLU A 62 -3.46 -12.56 7.04
N ILE A 63 -3.19 -13.54 6.20
CA ILE A 63 -2.10 -13.51 5.22
C ILE A 63 -2.73 -13.65 3.84
N GLY A 64 -2.50 -12.66 2.99
CA GLY A 64 -2.90 -12.71 1.60
C GLY A 64 -1.68 -12.88 0.69
N ALA A 65 -1.85 -13.57 -0.41
CA ALA A 65 -0.87 -13.60 -1.49
C ALA A 65 -1.59 -13.52 -2.83
N VAL A 66 -1.04 -12.70 -3.72
CA VAL A 66 -1.48 -12.56 -5.10
C VAL A 66 -0.37 -13.03 -6.00
N MET A 67 -0.71 -13.80 -7.03
CA MET A 67 0.22 -14.25 -8.06
C MET A 67 -0.20 -13.65 -9.40
N GLY A 68 0.74 -13.04 -10.08
CA GLY A 68 0.57 -12.49 -11.41
C GLY A 68 1.66 -12.93 -12.35
N ALA A 69 1.43 -12.83 -13.64
CA ALA A 69 2.41 -13.07 -14.68
C ALA A 69 2.34 -11.96 -15.73
N ALA A 70 3.50 -11.53 -16.20
CA ALA A 70 3.64 -10.57 -17.29
C ALA A 70 4.71 -11.04 -18.27
N PRO A 71 4.64 -10.65 -19.56
CA PRO A 71 5.73 -10.87 -20.48
C PRO A 71 7.02 -10.23 -19.96
N ARG A 72 8.14 -10.94 -20.05
CA ARG A 72 9.44 -10.42 -19.56
C ARG A 72 9.80 -9.06 -20.17
N ARG A 73 9.42 -8.82 -21.44
CA ARG A 73 9.63 -7.54 -22.13
C ARG A 73 8.88 -6.36 -21.50
N ALA A 74 7.78 -6.63 -20.79
CA ALA A 74 6.99 -5.60 -20.10
C ALA A 74 7.47 -5.33 -18.66
N VAL A 75 8.54 -6.00 -18.20
CA VAL A 75 9.15 -5.74 -16.90
C VAL A 75 10.21 -4.64 -17.07
N ILE A 76 9.81 -3.40 -16.82
CA ILE A 76 10.68 -2.23 -16.88
C ILE A 76 11.28 -1.98 -15.50
N ARG A 77 12.58 -1.68 -15.45
CA ARG A 77 13.33 -1.36 -14.22
C ARG A 77 14.31 -0.23 -14.54
N GLU A 78 13.76 0.96 -14.71
CA GLU A 78 14.54 2.15 -15.00
C GLU A 78 14.73 3.00 -13.72
N ASN A 79 15.73 3.86 -13.73
CA ASN A 79 15.90 4.87 -12.69
C ASN A 79 15.03 6.09 -13.02
N SER A 80 14.67 6.81 -11.97
CA SER A 80 14.03 8.12 -12.11
C SER A 80 15.09 9.17 -12.41
N ASP A 81 14.87 9.98 -13.44
CA ASP A 81 15.79 11.04 -13.85
C ASP A 81 15.27 12.42 -13.44
N PRO A 82 16.16 13.38 -13.15
CA PRO A 82 15.75 14.76 -12.89
C PRO A 82 14.92 15.33 -14.05
N GLY A 83 13.73 15.82 -13.73
CA GLY A 83 12.73 16.30 -14.69
C GLY A 83 11.56 15.34 -14.90
N ASP A 84 11.69 14.08 -14.53
CA ASP A 84 10.58 13.13 -14.56
C ASP A 84 9.40 13.62 -13.71
N ILE A 85 8.21 13.30 -14.16
CA ILE A 85 6.96 13.69 -13.52
C ILE A 85 6.40 12.51 -12.72
N ILE A 86 5.97 12.81 -11.49
CA ILE A 86 5.22 11.85 -10.68
C ILE A 86 3.73 12.12 -10.84
N ILE A 87 3.02 11.11 -11.28
CA ILE A 87 1.56 11.13 -11.43
C ILE A 87 0.95 10.29 -10.32
N LEU A 88 0.00 10.86 -9.59
CA LEU A 88 -0.89 10.13 -8.69
C LEU A 88 -2.10 9.67 -9.50
N LEU A 89 -2.30 8.36 -9.57
CA LEU A 89 -3.36 7.70 -10.31
C LEU A 89 -4.33 7.01 -9.35
N GLY A 90 -5.63 7.14 -9.57
CA GLY A 90 -6.66 6.36 -8.88
C GLY A 90 -7.48 7.13 -7.85
N GLY A 91 -7.63 6.59 -6.64
CA GLY A 91 -8.51 7.14 -5.61
C GLY A 91 -8.06 8.48 -5.03
N ARG A 92 -9.00 9.18 -4.40
CA ARG A 92 -8.73 10.45 -3.72
C ARG A 92 -8.32 10.23 -2.26
N THR A 93 -7.63 11.21 -1.69
CA THR A 93 -7.08 11.19 -0.33
C THR A 93 -8.15 11.59 0.71
N GLY A 94 -8.28 10.79 1.75
CA GLY A 94 -9.05 11.07 2.96
C GLY A 94 -8.18 10.90 4.20
N ARG A 95 -8.79 10.68 5.37
CA ARG A 95 -8.10 10.37 6.64
C ARG A 95 -7.78 8.88 6.79
N ASP A 96 -7.89 8.11 5.73
CA ASP A 96 -7.69 6.66 5.77
C ASP A 96 -6.27 6.34 6.28
N GLY A 97 -6.17 5.50 7.31
CA GLY A 97 -4.92 4.95 7.82
C GLY A 97 -3.91 5.93 8.42
N ILE A 98 -4.31 7.18 8.73
CA ILE A 98 -3.36 8.17 9.29
C ILE A 98 -2.75 7.78 10.62
N GLY A 99 -3.37 6.87 11.38
CA GLY A 99 -2.81 6.27 12.58
C GLY A 99 -1.73 5.21 12.31
N GLY A 100 -1.58 4.78 11.07
CA GLY A 100 -0.61 3.77 10.64
C GLY A 100 -0.68 2.46 11.42
N ALA A 101 0.43 1.72 11.46
CA ALA A 101 0.55 0.48 12.23
C ALA A 101 0.30 0.67 13.74
N THR A 102 0.61 1.84 14.29
CA THR A 102 0.33 2.20 15.68
C THR A 102 -1.18 2.25 15.94
N GLY A 103 -1.96 2.85 15.04
CA GLY A 103 -3.42 2.91 15.12
C GLY A 103 -4.04 1.51 15.12
N SER A 104 -3.62 0.64 14.19
CA SER A 104 -4.11 -0.74 14.09
C SER A 104 -3.69 -1.63 15.28
N SER A 105 -2.65 -1.25 16.02
CA SER A 105 -2.12 -2.00 17.16
C SER A 105 -2.76 -1.63 18.51
N LYS A 106 -3.56 -0.57 18.56
CA LYS A 106 -4.26 -0.15 19.78
C LYS A 106 -5.40 -1.12 20.13
N VAL A 107 -5.74 -1.16 21.42
CA VAL A 107 -6.95 -1.86 21.89
C VAL A 107 -8.17 -1.05 21.43
N HIS A 108 -9.03 -1.67 20.62
CA HIS A 108 -10.26 -1.05 20.16
C HIS A 108 -11.40 -1.27 21.17
N THR A 109 -12.12 -0.18 21.46
CA THR A 109 -13.32 -0.14 22.30
C THR A 109 -14.51 0.37 21.49
N GLU A 110 -15.71 0.37 22.08
CA GLU A 110 -16.89 0.95 21.41
C GLU A 110 -16.69 2.42 21.02
N ALA A 111 -16.00 3.19 21.85
CA ALA A 111 -15.65 4.58 21.56
C ALA A 111 -14.69 4.72 20.36
N SER A 112 -13.97 3.67 19.97
CA SER A 112 -13.06 3.72 18.81
C SER A 112 -13.81 3.96 17.49
N ILE A 113 -15.07 3.57 17.39
CA ILE A 113 -15.89 3.80 16.20
C ILE A 113 -16.12 5.30 16.00
N GLU A 114 -16.38 6.02 17.06
CA GLU A 114 -16.62 7.48 17.02
C GLU A 114 -15.33 8.26 16.79
N VAL A 115 -14.25 7.86 17.44
CA VAL A 115 -12.96 8.57 17.42
C VAL A 115 -12.14 8.27 16.16
N CYS A 116 -12.10 7.01 15.72
CA CYS A 116 -11.24 6.54 14.63
C CYS A 116 -11.99 6.08 13.37
N GLY A 117 -13.31 6.26 13.31
CA GLY A 117 -14.14 5.76 12.19
C GLY A 117 -13.74 6.34 10.82
N ALA A 118 -13.22 7.58 10.80
CA ALA A 118 -12.73 8.22 9.58
C ALA A 118 -11.37 7.67 9.11
N GLU A 119 -10.61 7.03 10.02
CA GLU A 119 -9.28 6.49 9.76
C GLU A 119 -9.30 5.07 9.20
N VAL A 120 -10.47 4.41 9.25
CA VAL A 120 -10.62 3.06 8.70
C VAL A 120 -10.43 3.09 7.21
N GLN A 121 -9.45 2.35 6.72
CA GLN A 121 -9.22 2.17 5.29
C GLN A 121 -10.44 1.53 4.63
N LYS A 122 -10.88 2.12 3.52
CA LYS A 122 -12.05 1.67 2.76
C LYS A 122 -11.60 1.32 1.35
N GLY A 123 -11.64 0.04 1.02
CA GLY A 123 -11.33 -0.44 -0.32
C GLY A 123 -12.32 0.04 -1.36
N ASN A 124 -11.84 0.28 -2.58
CA ASN A 124 -12.63 0.60 -3.76
C ASN A 124 -12.23 -0.34 -4.90
N ALA A 125 -12.72 -1.56 -4.85
CA ALA A 125 -12.40 -2.60 -5.82
C ALA A 125 -12.67 -2.20 -7.29
N PRO A 126 -13.71 -1.43 -7.64
CA PRO A 126 -13.87 -0.92 -9.02
C PRO A 126 -12.71 -0.04 -9.48
N THR A 127 -12.16 0.82 -8.62
CA THR A 127 -10.97 1.62 -8.96
C THR A 127 -9.75 0.73 -9.15
N GLU A 128 -9.51 -0.23 -8.26
CA GLU A 128 -8.44 -1.23 -8.40
C GLU A 128 -8.55 -1.99 -9.73
N ARG A 129 -9.75 -2.43 -10.10
CA ARG A 129 -9.97 -3.12 -11.36
C ARG A 129 -9.60 -2.29 -12.58
N LYS A 130 -9.89 -0.98 -12.57
CA LYS A 130 -9.53 -0.05 -13.63
C LYS A 130 -8.02 0.11 -13.74
N ILE A 131 -7.32 0.29 -12.60
CA ILE A 131 -5.85 0.36 -12.55
C ILE A 131 -5.23 -0.91 -13.12
N GLN A 132 -5.70 -2.08 -12.71
CA GLN A 132 -5.23 -3.36 -13.25
C GLN A 132 -5.42 -3.48 -14.76
N ARG A 133 -6.56 -3.03 -15.29
CA ARG A 133 -6.82 -3.03 -16.74
C ARG A 133 -5.86 -2.12 -17.48
N MET A 134 -5.66 -0.91 -16.98
CA MET A 134 -4.73 0.05 -17.55
C MET A 134 -3.30 -0.51 -17.58
N PHE A 135 -2.82 -1.06 -16.45
CA PHE A 135 -1.45 -1.57 -16.32
C PHE A 135 -1.18 -2.87 -17.09
N ARG A 136 -2.23 -3.58 -17.54
CA ARG A 136 -2.09 -4.73 -18.44
C ARG A 136 -1.79 -4.36 -19.90
N ARG A 137 -1.95 -3.10 -20.26
CA ARG A 137 -1.65 -2.60 -21.60
C ARG A 137 -0.13 -2.46 -21.71
N GLU A 138 0.48 -3.09 -22.72
CA GLU A 138 1.93 -3.04 -22.93
C GLU A 138 2.41 -1.60 -23.15
N GLU A 139 1.68 -0.82 -23.95
CA GLU A 139 1.98 0.58 -24.21
C GLU A 139 2.02 1.43 -22.93
N VAL A 140 1.20 1.11 -21.93
CA VAL A 140 1.23 1.78 -20.63
C VAL A 140 2.44 1.32 -19.82
N SER A 141 2.73 0.01 -19.81
CA SER A 141 3.86 -0.53 -19.02
C SER A 141 5.21 0.00 -19.51
N TYR A 142 5.35 0.29 -20.81
CA TYR A 142 6.60 0.79 -21.38
C TYR A 142 6.91 2.25 -21.06
N ILE A 143 5.93 3.06 -20.71
CA ILE A 143 6.14 4.47 -20.35
C ILE A 143 6.26 4.70 -18.85
N ILE A 144 6.08 3.65 -18.04
CA ILE A 144 6.25 3.70 -16.59
C ILE A 144 7.69 3.29 -16.24
N LYS A 145 8.50 4.22 -15.72
CA LYS A 145 9.85 3.92 -15.24
C LYS A 145 9.83 3.19 -13.89
N LYS A 146 9.05 3.70 -12.95
CA LYS A 146 8.82 3.14 -11.61
C LYS A 146 7.40 3.41 -11.14
N CYS A 147 6.91 2.61 -10.22
CA CYS A 147 5.67 2.89 -9.51
C CYS A 147 5.68 2.30 -8.10
N ASN A 148 4.92 2.93 -7.20
CA ASN A 148 4.60 2.43 -5.88
C ASN A 148 3.11 2.52 -5.63
N ASP A 149 2.56 1.60 -4.84
CA ASP A 149 1.23 1.73 -4.27
C ASP A 149 1.24 2.64 -3.03
N PHE A 150 0.07 3.05 -2.57
CA PHE A 150 -0.09 3.86 -1.38
C PHE A 150 -0.43 2.97 -0.18
N GLY A 151 0.60 2.57 0.55
CA GLY A 151 0.49 1.92 1.85
C GLY A 151 0.78 2.90 2.99
N ALA A 152 1.34 2.36 4.08
CA ALA A 152 1.73 3.12 5.26
C ALA A 152 2.66 4.30 4.92
N GLY A 153 2.34 5.48 5.46
CA GLY A 153 3.05 6.71 5.18
C GLY A 153 2.57 7.49 3.95
N GLY A 154 1.59 6.97 3.22
CA GLY A 154 0.88 7.68 2.14
C GLY A 154 1.79 8.30 1.09
N VAL A 155 1.53 9.58 0.76
CA VAL A 155 2.32 10.36 -0.22
C VAL A 155 3.80 10.42 0.15
N SER A 156 4.12 10.58 1.45
CA SER A 156 5.50 10.71 1.93
C SER A 156 6.34 9.49 1.61
N VAL A 157 5.77 8.29 1.64
CA VAL A 157 6.46 7.03 1.35
C VAL A 157 6.27 6.63 -0.10
N ALA A 158 5.05 6.51 -0.59
CA ALA A 158 4.79 6.06 -1.95
C ALA A 158 5.49 6.90 -3.02
N ILE A 159 5.53 8.22 -2.84
CA ILE A 159 6.28 9.13 -3.72
C ILE A 159 7.72 9.25 -3.26
N GLY A 160 7.96 9.38 -1.94
CA GLY A 160 9.28 9.63 -1.38
C GLY A 160 10.34 8.58 -1.69
N GLU A 161 9.94 7.35 -2.02
CA GLU A 161 10.84 6.26 -2.39
C GLU A 161 11.13 6.17 -3.90
N LEU A 162 10.46 6.97 -4.73
CA LEU A 162 10.60 6.86 -6.18
C LEU A 162 11.89 7.48 -6.73
N ALA A 163 12.47 8.45 -6.04
CA ALA A 163 13.73 9.09 -6.43
C ALA A 163 14.43 9.73 -5.22
N ASP A 164 15.75 9.97 -5.35
CA ASP A 164 16.54 10.62 -4.29
C ASP A 164 16.15 12.07 -4.08
N GLY A 165 15.90 12.80 -5.14
CA GLY A 165 15.46 14.19 -5.12
C GLY A 165 14.02 14.32 -5.62
N LEU A 166 13.15 14.93 -4.81
CA LEU A 166 11.73 15.07 -5.09
C LEU A 166 11.18 16.39 -4.57
N ARG A 167 10.36 17.04 -5.39
CA ARG A 167 9.53 18.18 -4.98
C ARG A 167 8.07 17.83 -5.21
N VAL A 168 7.33 17.68 -4.12
CA VAL A 168 5.91 17.29 -4.10
C VAL A 168 5.04 18.49 -3.74
N ASP A 169 4.00 18.69 -4.52
CA ASP A 169 2.98 19.71 -4.29
C ASP A 169 1.71 19.06 -3.72
N LEU A 170 1.54 19.15 -2.40
CA LEU A 170 0.40 18.55 -1.70
C LEU A 170 -0.93 19.24 -2.03
N ASP A 171 -0.91 20.47 -2.52
CA ASP A 171 -2.13 21.17 -2.94
C ASP A 171 -2.76 20.51 -4.17
N LYS A 172 -1.95 19.86 -5.01
CA LYS A 172 -2.38 19.11 -6.19
C LYS A 172 -2.90 17.71 -5.90
N VAL A 173 -2.67 17.18 -4.70
CA VAL A 173 -3.15 15.85 -4.32
C VAL A 173 -4.68 15.86 -4.25
N PRO A 174 -5.38 15.01 -5.04
CA PRO A 174 -6.83 14.95 -5.03
C PRO A 174 -7.38 14.51 -3.67
N LYS A 175 -8.41 15.20 -3.19
CA LYS A 175 -9.00 15.00 -1.86
C LYS A 175 -10.44 14.51 -1.95
N LYS A 176 -10.84 13.60 -1.06
CA LYS A 176 -12.23 13.12 -0.94
C LYS A 176 -13.16 14.24 -0.45
N TYR A 177 -12.63 15.12 0.41
CA TYR A 177 -13.37 16.22 1.06
C TYR A 177 -12.40 17.33 1.49
N ALA A 178 -12.96 18.49 1.82
CA ALA A 178 -12.20 19.62 2.35
C ALA A 178 -11.83 19.42 3.83
N GLY A 179 -10.86 20.20 4.34
CA GLY A 179 -10.48 20.20 5.75
C GLY A 179 -9.32 19.29 6.10
N LEU A 180 -8.69 18.63 5.13
CA LEU A 180 -7.42 17.93 5.35
C LEU A 180 -6.29 18.96 5.45
N ASP A 181 -5.41 18.78 6.43
CA ASP A 181 -4.17 19.55 6.53
C ASP A 181 -3.02 18.90 5.74
N GLY A 182 -1.86 19.56 5.73
CA GLY A 182 -0.69 19.08 4.98
C GLY A 182 -0.14 17.75 5.50
N THR A 183 -0.21 17.53 6.81
CA THR A 183 0.24 16.28 7.44
C THR A 183 -0.69 15.13 7.06
N GLU A 184 -2.00 15.32 7.20
CA GLU A 184 -3.01 14.32 6.85
C GLU A 184 -2.90 13.93 5.37
N ILE A 185 -2.69 14.90 4.46
CA ILE A 185 -2.49 14.63 3.03
C ILE A 185 -1.21 13.84 2.79
N ALA A 186 -0.13 14.18 3.51
CA ALA A 186 1.18 13.57 3.32
C ALA A 186 1.25 12.10 3.78
N ILE A 187 0.52 11.73 4.84
CA ILE A 187 0.63 10.39 5.47
C ILE A 187 -0.58 9.48 5.26
N SER A 188 -1.65 9.97 4.63
CA SER A 188 -2.88 9.18 4.41
C SER A 188 -2.63 7.94 3.55
N GLU A 189 -3.14 6.80 4.00
CA GLU A 189 -3.09 5.50 3.33
C GLU A 189 -4.37 5.22 2.52
N SER A 190 -5.01 6.23 1.93
CA SER A 190 -6.18 5.97 1.07
C SER A 190 -5.82 4.99 -0.04
N GLN A 191 -6.59 3.91 -0.13
CA GLN A 191 -6.30 2.76 -0.99
C GLN A 191 -6.62 3.00 -2.47
N GLU A 192 -6.21 2.06 -3.31
CA GLU A 192 -6.38 2.03 -4.76
C GLU A 192 -5.81 3.28 -5.43
N ARG A 193 -4.59 3.63 -5.04
CA ARG A 193 -3.78 4.68 -5.65
C ARG A 193 -2.42 4.14 -6.07
N MET A 194 -1.88 4.69 -7.15
CA MET A 194 -0.51 4.43 -7.59
C MET A 194 0.22 5.75 -7.79
N ALA A 195 1.47 5.82 -7.34
CA ALA A 195 2.41 6.86 -7.71
C ALA A 195 3.28 6.33 -8.85
N VAL A 196 3.29 7.03 -9.98
CA VAL A 196 3.93 6.56 -11.23
C VAL A 196 4.93 7.59 -11.71
N VAL A 197 6.14 7.14 -12.04
CA VAL A 197 7.19 7.97 -12.65
C VAL A 197 7.12 7.84 -14.15
N VAL A 198 6.98 8.98 -14.82
CA VAL A 198 6.84 9.04 -16.28
C VAL A 198 7.79 10.14 -16.82
N ASP A 199 8.43 9.84 -17.96
CA ASP A 199 9.20 10.86 -18.71
C ASP A 199 8.26 12.02 -19.12
N PRO A 200 8.69 13.28 -19.05
CA PRO A 200 7.87 14.43 -19.46
C PRO A 200 7.21 14.30 -20.83
N LYS A 201 7.88 13.64 -21.79
CA LYS A 201 7.36 13.44 -23.16
C LYS A 201 6.15 12.49 -23.21
N ASP A 202 6.05 11.55 -22.26
CA ASP A 202 5.03 10.48 -22.25
C ASP A 202 3.84 10.81 -21.33
N VAL A 203 3.90 11.94 -20.61
CA VAL A 203 2.90 12.33 -19.62
C VAL A 203 1.50 12.48 -20.22
N ASP A 204 1.36 13.13 -21.36
CA ASP A 204 0.04 13.37 -21.96
C ASP A 204 -0.56 12.06 -22.49
N GLU A 205 0.27 11.14 -22.96
CA GLU A 205 -0.16 9.81 -23.37
C GLU A 205 -0.62 8.98 -22.15
N PHE A 206 0.12 9.00 -21.04
CA PHE A 206 -0.28 8.35 -19.80
C PHE A 206 -1.63 8.89 -19.28
N MET A 207 -1.80 10.22 -19.28
CA MET A 207 -3.05 10.87 -18.86
C MET A 207 -4.24 10.46 -19.75
N LYS A 208 -4.00 10.29 -21.05
CA LYS A 208 -5.01 9.78 -21.99
C LYS A 208 -5.44 8.35 -21.63
N TYR A 209 -4.49 7.44 -21.38
CA TYR A 209 -4.81 6.06 -20.96
C TYR A 209 -5.58 6.01 -19.64
N ALA A 210 -5.23 6.86 -18.67
CA ALA A 210 -5.98 6.97 -17.44
C ALA A 210 -7.43 7.41 -17.69
N SER A 211 -7.64 8.39 -18.56
CA SER A 211 -8.96 8.90 -18.93
C SER A 211 -9.80 7.83 -19.64
N GLU A 212 -9.21 7.00 -20.51
CA GLU A 212 -9.89 5.90 -21.20
C GLU A 212 -10.46 4.86 -20.22
N GLU A 213 -9.81 4.65 -19.07
CA GLU A 213 -10.29 3.78 -18.00
C GLU A 213 -11.15 4.52 -16.96
N ASN A 214 -11.47 5.79 -17.17
CA ASN A 214 -12.15 6.65 -16.18
C ASN A 214 -11.42 6.66 -14.81
N LEU A 215 -10.11 6.80 -14.84
CA LEU A 215 -9.25 7.01 -13.68
C LEU A 215 -8.88 8.48 -13.57
N GLU A 216 -8.90 8.99 -12.35
CA GLU A 216 -8.31 10.29 -12.04
C GLU A 216 -6.79 10.16 -12.01
N ALA A 217 -6.09 11.04 -12.72
CA ALA A 217 -4.63 11.12 -12.75
C ALA A 217 -4.20 12.57 -12.58
N THR A 218 -3.23 12.82 -11.71
CA THR A 218 -2.79 14.19 -11.38
C THR A 218 -1.28 14.25 -11.26
N LYS A 219 -0.65 15.23 -11.92
CA LYS A 219 0.78 15.53 -11.77
C LYS A 219 1.00 16.17 -10.39
N VAL A 220 1.63 15.48 -9.46
CA VAL A 220 1.76 15.92 -8.06
C VAL A 220 3.20 16.21 -7.65
N ALA A 221 4.19 15.71 -8.39
CA ALA A 221 5.60 15.93 -8.06
C ALA A 221 6.48 15.93 -9.30
N VAL A 222 7.71 16.40 -9.11
CA VAL A 222 8.79 16.36 -10.09
C VAL A 222 10.07 15.82 -9.42
N VAL A 223 10.81 15.01 -10.16
CA VAL A 223 12.13 14.53 -9.75
C VAL A 223 13.15 15.65 -9.92
N THR A 224 14.00 15.87 -8.90
CA THR A 224 15.00 16.94 -8.87
C THR A 224 16.42 16.40 -8.81
N LYS A 225 17.40 17.24 -9.18
CA LYS A 225 18.84 16.90 -9.04
C LYS A 225 19.32 16.98 -7.59
N ASP A 226 18.69 17.84 -6.79
CA ASP A 226 19.03 17.99 -5.38
C ASP A 226 18.46 16.78 -4.62
N PRO A 227 19.27 15.96 -3.93
CA PRO A 227 18.82 14.74 -3.24
C PRO A 227 18.10 15.08 -1.93
N ARG A 228 16.93 15.68 -2.04
CA ARG A 228 16.07 16.08 -0.93
C ARG A 228 14.61 15.71 -1.21
N LEU A 229 13.92 15.27 -0.19
CA LEU A 229 12.45 15.17 -0.20
C LEU A 229 11.87 16.50 0.30
N VAL A 230 11.22 17.21 -0.59
CA VAL A 230 10.55 18.49 -0.29
C VAL A 230 9.06 18.34 -0.52
N LEU A 231 8.26 18.54 0.54
CA LEU A 231 6.80 18.61 0.46
C LEU A 231 6.34 20.04 0.69
N SER A 232 5.57 20.60 -0.24
CA SER A 232 4.98 21.92 -0.12
C SER A 232 3.46 21.85 0.05
N TRP A 233 2.90 22.73 0.89
CA TRP A 233 1.48 22.89 1.13
C TRP A 233 1.14 24.35 1.39
N ARG A 234 0.13 24.87 0.66
CA ARG A 234 -0.29 26.27 0.72
C ARG A 234 0.88 27.25 0.55
N GLY A 235 1.76 26.95 -0.41
CA GLY A 235 2.91 27.81 -0.74
C GLY A 235 4.05 27.78 0.28
N LYS A 236 4.03 26.87 1.26
CA LYS A 236 5.10 26.69 2.26
C LYS A 236 5.70 25.29 2.16
N GLU A 237 7.01 25.20 2.30
CA GLU A 237 7.67 23.91 2.51
C GLU A 237 7.39 23.44 3.94
N ILE A 238 6.70 22.31 4.07
CA ILE A 238 6.37 21.69 5.38
C ILE A 238 7.29 20.51 5.70
N VAL A 239 7.97 19.95 4.69
CA VAL A 239 9.02 18.96 4.82
C VAL A 239 10.15 19.33 3.88
N ASN A 240 11.38 19.26 4.36
CA ASN A 240 12.60 19.48 3.56
C ASN A 240 13.75 18.66 4.18
N LEU A 241 13.86 17.39 3.80
CA LEU A 241 14.80 16.43 4.36
C LEU A 241 15.80 15.99 3.30
N SER A 242 17.08 15.89 3.69
CA SER A 242 18.10 15.32 2.81
C SER A 242 17.92 13.80 2.65
N ARG A 243 18.28 13.26 1.50
CA ARG A 243 18.28 11.81 1.27
C ARG A 243 19.20 11.10 2.27
N ALA A 244 20.38 11.65 2.52
CA ALA A 244 21.33 11.09 3.49
C ALA A 244 20.72 10.94 4.90
N PHE A 245 19.86 11.88 5.33
CA PHE A 245 19.16 11.75 6.60
C PHE A 245 18.11 10.62 6.55
N LEU A 246 17.33 10.55 5.47
CA LEU A 246 16.29 9.53 5.30
C LEU A 246 16.87 8.12 5.27
N ASP A 247 18.00 7.92 4.59
CA ASP A 247 18.65 6.62 4.43
C ASP A 247 19.24 6.08 5.75
N THR A 248 19.57 6.97 6.68
CA THR A 248 20.25 6.62 7.94
C THR A 248 19.40 6.91 9.18
N ASN A 249 18.20 7.48 9.03
CA ASN A 249 17.43 8.06 10.15
C ASN A 249 18.26 9.04 11.00
N GLY A 250 19.22 9.73 10.39
CA GLY A 250 20.14 10.65 11.06
C GLY A 250 21.26 9.99 11.89
N ALA A 251 21.34 8.64 11.89
CA ALA A 251 22.36 7.89 12.60
C ALA A 251 23.18 7.03 11.62
N HIS A 252 24.51 7.26 11.59
CA HIS A 252 25.41 6.41 10.82
C HIS A 252 25.69 5.14 11.63
N GLN A 253 25.34 3.98 11.09
CA GLN A 253 25.59 2.70 11.72
C GLN A 253 26.55 1.88 10.86
N GLU A 254 27.60 1.38 11.49
CA GLU A 254 28.53 0.44 10.87
C GLU A 254 28.56 -0.85 11.67
N THR A 255 28.58 -1.96 10.98
CA THR A 255 28.74 -3.27 11.59
C THR A 255 29.60 -4.18 10.72
N THR A 256 30.32 -5.06 11.37
CA THR A 256 31.08 -6.12 10.70
C THR A 256 30.34 -7.41 10.91
N VAL A 257 29.98 -8.09 9.81
CA VAL A 257 29.28 -9.37 9.84
C VAL A 257 30.17 -10.45 9.28
N ALA A 258 30.40 -11.50 10.06
CA ALA A 258 30.99 -12.74 9.56
C ALA A 258 29.85 -13.64 9.09
N VAL A 259 29.91 -14.07 7.83
CA VAL A 259 28.90 -14.96 7.26
C VAL A 259 29.55 -16.32 6.99
N ASP A 260 29.16 -17.32 7.76
CA ASP A 260 29.54 -18.70 7.48
C ASP A 260 28.67 -19.27 6.36
N ILE A 261 29.28 -19.95 5.42
CA ILE A 261 28.55 -20.66 4.36
C ILE A 261 27.89 -21.90 4.99
N PRO A 262 26.54 -21.93 5.03
CA PRO A 262 25.85 -23.11 5.59
C PRO A 262 26.16 -24.36 4.78
N ASN A 263 26.28 -25.48 5.46
CA ASN A 263 26.51 -26.75 4.77
C ASN A 263 25.27 -27.07 3.91
N ARG A 264 25.49 -27.33 2.63
CA ARG A 264 24.42 -27.67 1.70
C ARG A 264 23.53 -28.81 2.17
N LYS A 265 24.11 -29.78 2.91
CA LYS A 265 23.36 -30.91 3.47
C LYS A 265 22.34 -30.52 4.54
N ASP A 266 22.52 -29.38 5.16
CA ASP A 266 21.60 -28.87 6.21
C ASP A 266 20.44 -28.06 5.61
N SER A 267 20.47 -27.79 4.31
CA SER A 267 19.40 -27.09 3.63
C SER A 267 18.15 -27.96 3.49
N ILE A 268 17.00 -27.42 3.91
CA ILE A 268 15.70 -28.07 3.75
C ILE A 268 15.38 -28.44 2.29
N LEU A 269 15.97 -27.73 1.32
CA LEU A 269 15.75 -27.99 -0.11
C LEU A 269 16.51 -29.22 -0.66
N VAL A 270 17.46 -29.77 0.08
CA VAL A 270 18.27 -30.93 -0.33
C VAL A 270 18.21 -32.07 0.67
N ARG A 271 17.36 -32.00 1.69
CA ARG A 271 17.14 -33.08 2.64
C ARG A 271 16.26 -34.15 2.01
N GLU A 272 16.76 -35.42 1.99
CA GLU A 272 16.03 -36.54 1.41
C GLU A 272 14.85 -37.03 2.28
N ASP A 273 14.83 -36.66 3.55
CA ASP A 273 13.82 -37.07 4.53
C ASP A 273 12.53 -36.22 4.49
N VAL A 274 12.48 -35.23 3.65
CA VAL A 274 11.27 -34.42 3.40
C VAL A 274 10.58 -34.95 2.15
N LYS A 275 9.87 -36.07 2.28
CA LYS A 275 8.98 -36.62 1.23
C LYS A 275 7.52 -36.27 1.54
#